data_9b825d486ac3562bbfda8f907a917ac0
#
_entry.id   9b825d486ac3562bbfda8f907a917ac0
#
_cell.length_a   1.000
_cell.length_b   1.000
_cell.length_c   1.000
_cell.angle_alpha   90.00
_cell.angle_beta   90.00
_cell.angle_gamma   90.00
#
_symmetry.space_group_name_H-M   'P 1'
#
loop_
_entity.id
_entity.type
_entity.pdbx_description
1 polymer ?
#
loop_
_entity_poly.entity_id
_entity_poly.type
_entity_poly.pdbx_seq_one_letter_code
_entity_poly.pdbx_strand_id
1 'polypeptide(L)'
;MKIVTPDYYKNFKCIAGECTDTCCAGWDVDVDKESYKQYRRVIGSFGNKLRSVMVPSEDGGCTFTLKEGRCPFLNKKNLCEIYIKLGKDSLCETCAEFPRFINEYGNTREIGIAPSCKTAGELILGYKGELKFREVKNREQINSYNDIDPLTFVQLRQARIIAYNIATDRDYTIMERCVLILMFARNIQDYLDRERDELIVGVCGRFAKEAYRENKLNRARRIAAGKKDTYKHIRKFFESFEGMEVINKDWNIYTEEVNNFFEECTSAEQFRAVVKEFDEYHKEDETEYEQLLMYYLYRYFLDSVYDYNLLLKVKGGIVGIIAIKMLNIADWWYNNKELSFTRKVDLAHLYSRQYEHSYYNYEVYNPVSYTHLRAHETSQD
;
A
#
# COMPACT_ATOMS: atom_id res chain seq x y z
N MET A 1 -26.50 -3.19 0.65
CA MET A 1 -25.09 -3.06 0.23
C MET A 1 -24.37 -4.38 0.40
N LYS A 2 -23.42 -4.71 -0.44
CA LYS A 2 -22.53 -5.85 -0.36
C LYS A 2 -21.21 -5.41 0.29
N ILE A 3 -20.80 -6.06 1.37
CA ILE A 3 -19.53 -5.80 2.05
C ILE A 3 -18.57 -6.92 1.70
N VAL A 4 -17.36 -6.56 1.27
CA VAL A 4 -16.29 -7.49 0.92
C VAL A 4 -15.09 -7.25 1.83
N THR A 5 -14.53 -8.30 2.40
CA THR A 5 -13.36 -8.24 3.29
C THR A 5 -12.41 -9.40 3.02
N PRO A 6 -11.08 -9.21 3.11
CA PRO A 6 -10.14 -10.34 3.09
C PRO A 6 -10.32 -11.21 4.35
N ASP A 7 -10.01 -12.50 4.24
CA ASP A 7 -10.24 -13.49 5.31
C ASP A 7 -9.52 -13.16 6.62
N TYR A 8 -8.32 -12.55 6.54
CA TYR A 8 -7.57 -12.16 7.73
C TYR A 8 -8.19 -10.97 8.48
N TYR A 9 -9.07 -10.19 7.84
CA TYR A 9 -9.67 -8.99 8.42
C TYR A 9 -10.38 -9.24 9.75
N LYS A 10 -11.10 -10.36 9.87
CA LYS A 10 -11.84 -10.74 11.09
C LYS A 10 -10.94 -10.96 12.31
N ASN A 11 -9.65 -11.22 12.10
CA ASN A 11 -8.68 -11.50 13.14
C ASN A 11 -8.04 -10.20 13.68
N PHE A 12 -8.26 -9.07 13.01
CA PHE A 12 -7.67 -7.81 13.42
C PHE A 12 -8.27 -7.28 14.74
N LYS A 13 -7.38 -7.06 15.71
CA LYS A 13 -7.68 -6.37 16.97
C LYS A 13 -6.54 -5.43 17.29
N CYS A 14 -6.87 -4.16 17.59
CA CYS A 14 -5.88 -3.22 18.07
C CYS A 14 -5.36 -3.65 19.45
N ILE A 15 -4.03 -3.71 19.60
CA ILE A 15 -3.34 -4.08 20.84
C ILE A 15 -3.10 -2.87 21.77
N ALA A 16 -3.57 -1.70 21.40
CA ALA A 16 -3.58 -0.47 22.18
C ALA A 16 -2.20 -0.14 22.80
N GLY A 17 -2.10 -0.13 24.12
CA GLY A 17 -0.87 0.23 24.86
C GLY A 17 0.30 -0.75 24.69
N GLU A 18 0.06 -1.94 24.18
CA GLU A 18 1.12 -2.94 23.90
C GLU A 18 1.79 -2.68 22.53
N CYS A 19 1.24 -1.76 21.73
CA CYS A 19 1.80 -1.43 20.43
C CYS A 19 3.15 -0.71 20.56
N THR A 20 4.17 -1.25 19.89
CA THR A 20 5.53 -0.69 19.91
C THR A 20 5.65 0.56 19.03
N ASP A 21 4.78 0.73 18.04
CA ASP A 21 4.69 1.91 17.18
C ASP A 21 3.25 2.40 17.08
N THR A 22 2.93 3.37 17.94
CA THR A 22 1.56 3.88 18.06
C THR A 22 1.13 4.71 16.86
N CYS A 23 -0.10 4.46 16.36
CA CYS A 23 -0.73 5.30 15.34
C CYS A 23 -1.11 6.72 15.82
N CYS A 24 -0.93 7.03 17.11
CA CYS A 24 -1.15 8.35 17.68
C CYS A 24 0.13 9.21 17.69
N ALA A 25 1.08 8.95 16.79
CA ALA A 25 2.32 9.70 16.68
C ALA A 25 2.81 9.73 15.22
N GLY A 26 3.54 10.79 14.88
CA GLY A 26 4.22 10.95 13.58
C GLY A 26 3.41 11.66 12.51
N TRP A 27 2.11 11.80 12.64
CA TRP A 27 1.24 12.54 11.71
C TRP A 27 0.12 13.29 12.44
N ASP A 28 -0.42 14.31 11.80
CA ASP A 28 -1.56 15.06 12.29
C ASP A 28 -2.83 14.19 12.31
N VAL A 29 -3.69 14.44 13.28
CA VAL A 29 -4.97 13.73 13.42
C VAL A 29 -6.09 14.65 12.98
N ASP A 30 -6.63 14.38 11.80
CA ASP A 30 -7.81 15.06 11.30
C ASP A 30 -9.06 14.55 12.01
N VAL A 31 -9.85 15.48 12.50
CA VAL A 31 -11.09 15.25 13.22
C VAL A 31 -12.26 15.73 12.37
N ASP A 32 -13.13 14.82 12.03
CA ASP A 32 -14.31 15.09 11.25
C ASP A 32 -15.25 16.13 11.92
N LYS A 33 -16.09 16.76 11.12
CA LYS A 33 -16.99 17.84 11.54
C LYS A 33 -17.93 17.45 12.69
N GLU A 34 -18.43 16.23 12.70
CA GLU A 34 -19.37 15.80 13.74
C GLU A 34 -18.64 15.53 15.05
N SER A 35 -17.50 14.88 15.02
CA SER A 35 -16.62 14.70 16.19
C SER A 35 -16.12 16.02 16.74
N TYR A 36 -15.76 16.98 15.87
CA TYR A 36 -15.39 18.34 16.29
C TYR A 36 -16.51 19.05 17.06
N LYS A 37 -17.75 18.99 16.55
CA LYS A 37 -18.92 19.54 17.26
C LYS A 37 -19.13 18.85 18.60
N GLN A 38 -18.98 17.53 18.68
CA GLN A 38 -19.09 16.75 19.90
C GLN A 38 -18.03 17.18 20.91
N TYR A 39 -16.77 17.27 20.52
CA TYR A 39 -15.65 17.64 21.38
C TYR A 39 -15.79 19.05 21.96
N ARG A 40 -16.31 19.99 21.19
CA ARG A 40 -16.59 21.36 21.65
C ARG A 40 -17.63 21.42 22.78
N ARG A 41 -18.55 20.45 22.85
CA ARG A 41 -19.62 20.37 23.87
C ARG A 41 -19.17 19.69 25.15
N VAL A 42 -18.02 19.04 25.17
CA VAL A 42 -17.49 18.39 26.37
C VAL A 42 -17.17 19.45 27.44
N ILE A 43 -17.74 19.26 28.62
CA ILE A 43 -17.57 20.19 29.76
C ILE A 43 -16.42 19.75 30.67
N GLY A 44 -16.02 20.65 31.59
CA GLY A 44 -14.98 20.39 32.58
C GLY A 44 -13.54 20.49 32.03
N SER A 45 -12.58 20.08 32.84
CA SER A 45 -11.15 20.20 32.54
C SER A 45 -10.74 19.47 31.28
N PHE A 46 -11.35 18.32 31.02
CA PHE A 46 -11.05 17.54 29.80
C PHE A 46 -11.59 18.22 28.55
N GLY A 47 -12.78 18.83 28.62
CA GLY A 47 -13.31 19.64 27.53
C GLY A 47 -12.44 20.87 27.24
N ASN A 48 -11.86 21.50 28.28
CA ASN A 48 -10.89 22.58 28.10
C ASN A 48 -9.61 22.07 27.40
N LYS A 49 -9.09 20.89 27.78
CA LYS A 49 -7.95 20.26 27.11
C LYS A 49 -8.27 19.96 25.63
N LEU A 50 -9.46 19.43 25.32
CA LEU A 50 -9.88 19.20 23.92
C LEU A 50 -9.83 20.52 23.14
N ARG A 51 -10.48 21.55 23.60
CA ARG A 51 -10.53 22.86 22.90
C ARG A 51 -9.17 23.54 22.73
N SER A 52 -8.23 23.32 23.66
CA SER A 52 -6.89 23.95 23.60
C SER A 52 -5.96 23.39 22.55
N VAL A 53 -6.28 22.22 21.98
CA VAL A 53 -5.42 21.52 21.00
C VAL A 53 -6.09 21.32 19.63
N MET A 54 -7.33 21.78 19.48
CA MET A 54 -8.08 21.72 18.22
C MET A 54 -7.83 22.98 17.38
N VAL A 55 -7.27 22.80 16.20
CA VAL A 55 -7.12 23.86 15.18
C VAL A 55 -8.20 23.65 14.13
N PRO A 56 -9.15 24.58 13.97
CA PRO A 56 -10.22 24.44 12.97
C PRO A 56 -9.67 24.31 11.55
N SER A 57 -10.28 23.44 10.74
CA SER A 57 -10.00 23.26 9.32
C SER A 57 -11.11 23.86 8.44
N GLU A 58 -10.82 24.11 7.17
CA GLU A 58 -11.75 24.80 6.22
C GLU A 58 -13.01 23.97 5.93
N ASP A 59 -12.90 22.64 6.01
CA ASP A 59 -14.01 21.68 5.81
C ASP A 59 -15.00 21.65 6.97
N GLY A 60 -14.73 22.41 8.04
CA GLY A 60 -15.56 22.51 9.25
C GLY A 60 -15.27 21.46 10.31
N GLY A 61 -14.21 20.66 10.12
CA GLY A 61 -13.59 19.80 11.12
C GLY A 61 -12.50 20.54 11.91
N CYS A 62 -11.52 19.79 12.42
CA CYS A 62 -10.31 20.35 13.01
C CYS A 62 -9.15 19.34 12.97
N THR A 63 -7.93 19.82 13.21
CA THR A 63 -6.75 18.98 13.41
C THR A 63 -6.25 19.11 14.83
N PHE A 64 -5.77 18.03 15.45
CA PHE A 64 -5.14 18.10 16.75
C PHE A 64 -3.70 18.58 16.64
N THR A 65 -3.35 19.65 17.38
CA THR A 65 -1.96 20.09 17.50
C THR A 65 -1.14 19.03 18.24
N LEU A 66 -0.17 18.43 17.56
CA LEU A 66 0.72 17.44 18.16
C LEU A 66 1.65 18.10 19.21
N LYS A 67 1.97 17.34 20.25
CA LYS A 67 2.99 17.69 21.21
C LYS A 67 4.19 16.75 21.06
N GLU A 68 5.32 17.31 20.65
CA GLU A 68 6.54 16.50 20.40
C GLU A 68 6.28 15.35 19.39
N GLY A 69 5.50 15.62 18.35
CA GLY A 69 5.11 14.64 17.34
C GLY A 69 4.11 13.58 17.80
N ARG A 70 3.46 13.75 18.96
CA ARG A 70 2.49 12.80 19.53
C ARG A 70 1.14 13.46 19.76
N CYS A 71 0.09 12.68 19.62
CA CYS A 71 -1.27 13.13 19.93
C CYS A 71 -1.34 13.56 21.42
N PRO A 72 -1.90 14.75 21.74
CA PRO A 72 -1.97 15.26 23.11
C PRO A 72 -2.86 14.43 24.03
N PHE A 73 -3.65 13.50 23.48
CA PHE A 73 -4.50 12.58 24.22
C PHE A 73 -3.87 11.20 24.43
N LEU A 74 -2.64 10.98 23.98
CA LEU A 74 -1.89 9.76 24.26
C LEU A 74 -1.22 9.89 25.63
N ASN A 75 -1.66 9.10 26.61
CA ASN A 75 -1.10 9.13 27.95
C ASN A 75 0.25 8.40 28.05
N LYS A 76 0.88 8.42 29.25
CA LYS A 76 2.18 7.78 29.50
C LYS A 76 2.18 6.25 29.33
N LYS A 77 1.00 5.61 29.27
CA LYS A 77 0.83 4.17 29.03
C LYS A 77 0.47 3.87 27.57
N ASN A 78 0.67 4.81 26.66
CA ASN A 78 0.26 4.72 25.26
C ASN A 78 -1.24 4.41 25.07
N LEU A 79 -2.10 4.90 25.95
CA LEU A 79 -3.55 4.75 25.87
C LEU A 79 -4.23 6.08 25.56
N CYS A 80 -5.26 6.06 24.74
CA CYS A 80 -6.02 7.24 24.34
C CYS A 80 -6.92 7.75 25.47
N GLU A 81 -6.71 8.99 25.92
CA GLU A 81 -7.56 9.62 26.95
C GLU A 81 -8.99 9.90 26.47
N ILE A 82 -9.21 10.16 25.17
CA ILE A 82 -10.56 10.31 24.60
C ILE A 82 -11.31 9.00 24.79
N TYR A 83 -10.70 7.88 24.40
CA TYR A 83 -11.29 6.56 24.58
C TYR A 83 -11.60 6.25 26.05
N ILE A 84 -10.67 6.56 26.97
CA ILE A 84 -10.82 6.27 28.40
C ILE A 84 -11.93 7.11 29.03
N LYS A 85 -12.03 8.40 28.66
CA LYS A 85 -12.92 9.36 29.33
C LYS A 85 -14.29 9.52 28.69
N LEU A 86 -14.37 9.30 27.39
CA LEU A 86 -15.60 9.52 26.63
C LEU A 86 -16.15 8.24 25.98
N GLY A 87 -15.35 7.16 25.95
CA GLY A 87 -15.74 5.89 25.36
C GLY A 87 -15.33 5.77 23.89
N LYS A 88 -15.48 4.53 23.34
CA LYS A 88 -15.11 4.19 21.97
C LYS A 88 -15.86 5.01 20.92
N ASP A 89 -17.14 5.22 21.13
CA ASP A 89 -18.04 5.91 20.19
C ASP A 89 -17.79 7.42 20.10
N SER A 90 -16.85 7.93 20.92
CA SER A 90 -16.40 9.32 20.87
C SER A 90 -15.08 9.51 20.13
N LEU A 91 -14.51 8.45 19.55
CA LEU A 91 -13.35 8.59 18.68
C LEU A 91 -13.79 9.25 17.36
N CYS A 92 -12.99 10.19 16.84
CA CYS A 92 -13.21 10.70 15.48
C CYS A 92 -13.02 9.59 14.45
N GLU A 93 -13.57 9.82 13.26
CA GLU A 93 -13.56 8.84 12.17
C GLU A 93 -12.15 8.31 11.88
N THR A 94 -11.16 9.18 11.72
CA THR A 94 -9.76 8.81 11.54
C THR A 94 -9.26 7.84 12.61
N CYS A 95 -9.52 8.12 13.88
CA CYS A 95 -9.06 7.29 14.99
C CYS A 95 -9.87 5.98 15.15
N ALA A 96 -11.14 6.00 14.81
CA ALA A 96 -12.03 4.83 14.89
C ALA A 96 -11.75 3.83 13.78
N GLU A 97 -11.42 4.31 12.60
CA GLU A 97 -11.22 3.49 11.40
C GLU A 97 -9.80 2.97 11.24
N PHE A 98 -8.79 3.74 11.62
CA PHE A 98 -7.40 3.30 11.45
C PHE A 98 -7.15 1.90 12.05
N PRO A 99 -6.48 0.99 11.34
CA PRO A 99 -5.83 1.08 10.03
C PRO A 99 -6.73 0.60 8.87
N ARG A 100 -8.04 0.71 9.01
CA ARG A 100 -8.98 0.29 7.97
C ARG A 100 -8.99 1.29 6.83
N PHE A 101 -9.14 0.77 5.62
CA PHE A 101 -9.55 1.54 4.46
C PHE A 101 -10.93 1.03 4.01
N ILE A 102 -11.73 1.93 3.46
CA ILE A 102 -13.07 1.66 2.98
C ILE A 102 -13.17 2.24 1.57
N ASN A 103 -13.42 1.37 0.59
CA ASN A 103 -13.65 1.76 -0.79
C ASN A 103 -15.10 1.43 -1.16
N GLU A 104 -15.81 2.36 -1.76
CA GLU A 104 -17.22 2.20 -2.12
C GLU A 104 -17.38 2.25 -3.65
N TYR A 105 -18.01 1.24 -4.23
CA TYR A 105 -18.25 1.11 -5.66
C TYR A 105 -19.72 0.78 -5.89
N GLY A 106 -20.56 1.81 -5.98
CA GLY A 106 -22.01 1.64 -6.09
C GLY A 106 -22.57 0.82 -4.92
N ASN A 107 -23.03 -0.40 -5.16
CA ASN A 107 -23.60 -1.27 -4.14
C ASN A 107 -22.58 -2.19 -3.43
N THR A 108 -21.30 -1.97 -3.63
CA THR A 108 -20.22 -2.75 -3.03
C THR A 108 -19.33 -1.86 -2.18
N ARG A 109 -19.11 -2.24 -0.94
CA ARG A 109 -18.15 -1.63 -0.02
C ARG A 109 -17.04 -2.64 0.26
N GLU A 110 -15.83 -2.32 -0.08
CA GLU A 110 -14.64 -3.11 0.22
C GLU A 110 -13.94 -2.55 1.44
N ILE A 111 -13.65 -3.40 2.42
CA ILE A 111 -13.00 -3.00 3.67
C ILE A 111 -11.77 -3.86 3.86
N GLY A 112 -10.62 -3.23 4.06
CA GLY A 112 -9.36 -3.89 4.38
C GLY A 112 -8.64 -3.24 5.54
N ILE A 113 -7.42 -3.71 5.83
CA ILE A 113 -6.49 -3.13 6.80
C ILE A 113 -5.15 -2.90 6.14
N ALA A 114 -4.44 -1.84 6.56
CA ALA A 114 -3.19 -1.41 5.97
C ALA A 114 -1.96 -1.81 6.79
N PRO A 115 -0.81 -2.15 6.17
CA PRO A 115 0.43 -2.45 6.86
C PRO A 115 1.00 -1.27 7.66
N SER A 116 0.47 -0.06 7.49
CA SER A 116 0.77 1.10 8.33
C SER A 116 0.42 0.91 9.82
N CYS A 117 -0.20 -0.21 10.17
CA CYS A 117 -0.30 -0.74 11.52
C CYS A 117 0.45 -2.08 11.59
N LYS A 118 1.39 -2.23 12.55
CA LYS A 118 2.19 -3.45 12.70
C LYS A 118 1.33 -4.70 12.85
N THR A 119 0.30 -4.66 13.69
CA THR A 119 -0.63 -5.80 13.87
C THR A 119 -1.38 -6.15 12.58
N ALA A 120 -1.72 -5.16 11.75
CA ALA A 120 -2.29 -5.42 10.43
C ALA A 120 -1.23 -6.01 9.48
N GLY A 121 -0.01 -5.48 9.51
CA GLY A 121 1.13 -6.02 8.74
C GLY A 121 1.42 -7.48 9.09
N GLU A 122 1.41 -7.85 10.37
CA GLU A 122 1.55 -9.25 10.82
C GLU A 122 0.46 -10.16 10.25
N LEU A 123 -0.79 -9.70 10.22
CA LEU A 123 -1.90 -10.46 9.66
C LEU A 123 -1.81 -10.60 8.14
N ILE A 124 -1.33 -9.58 7.44
CA ILE A 124 -1.19 -9.59 5.98
C ILE A 124 -0.02 -10.49 5.59
N LEU A 125 1.21 -10.17 6.04
CA LEU A 125 2.41 -10.90 5.67
C LEU A 125 2.40 -12.35 6.20
N GLY A 126 1.86 -12.55 7.40
CA GLY A 126 1.76 -13.87 8.04
C GLY A 126 0.68 -14.79 7.48
N TYR A 127 -0.14 -14.32 6.53
CA TYR A 127 -1.19 -15.15 5.94
C TYR A 127 -0.60 -16.20 4.97
N LYS A 128 -0.62 -17.45 5.36
CA LYS A 128 0.05 -18.55 4.60
C LYS A 128 -0.85 -19.27 3.60
N GLY A 129 -2.16 -19.01 3.63
CA GLY A 129 -3.13 -19.64 2.73
C GLY A 129 -3.36 -18.87 1.43
N GLU A 130 -4.17 -19.43 0.54
CA GLU A 130 -4.77 -18.70 -0.57
C GLU A 130 -5.72 -17.64 -0.02
N LEU A 131 -5.46 -16.36 -0.31
CA LEU A 131 -6.28 -15.27 0.18
C LEU A 131 -7.67 -15.31 -0.46
N LYS A 132 -8.70 -15.40 0.40
CA LYS A 132 -10.10 -15.37 0.00
C LYS A 132 -10.77 -14.08 0.47
N PHE A 133 -11.77 -13.66 -0.29
CA PHE A 133 -12.57 -12.49 0.03
C PHE A 133 -13.95 -12.93 0.47
N ARG A 134 -14.32 -12.57 1.70
CA ARG A 134 -15.63 -12.87 2.27
C ARG A 134 -16.62 -11.79 1.87
N GLU A 135 -17.76 -12.23 1.34
CA GLU A 135 -18.88 -11.35 0.97
C GLU A 135 -20.03 -11.48 1.99
N VAL A 136 -20.50 -10.35 2.49
CA VAL A 136 -21.67 -10.27 3.38
C VAL A 136 -22.61 -9.20 2.85
N LYS A 137 -23.91 -9.51 2.80
CA LYS A 137 -24.93 -8.51 2.45
C LYS A 137 -25.48 -7.89 3.73
N ASN A 138 -25.55 -6.56 3.78
CA ASN A 138 -26.26 -5.83 4.81
C ASN A 138 -27.54 -5.19 4.24
N ARG A 139 -28.37 -4.57 5.11
CA ARG A 139 -29.64 -3.94 4.73
C ARG A 139 -29.47 -2.46 4.35
N GLU A 140 -28.27 -1.95 4.34
CA GLU A 140 -27.98 -0.58 3.99
C GLU A 140 -28.42 -0.29 2.55
N GLN A 141 -29.22 0.76 2.37
CA GLN A 141 -29.65 1.21 1.05
C GLN A 141 -28.63 2.19 0.48
N ILE A 142 -28.43 2.11 -0.81
CA ILE A 142 -27.49 2.98 -1.53
C ILE A 142 -28.27 4.20 -1.99
N ASN A 143 -27.74 5.36 -1.67
CA ASN A 143 -28.32 6.64 -2.07
C ASN A 143 -27.70 7.18 -3.38
N SER A 144 -26.56 6.66 -3.80
CA SER A 144 -25.84 7.07 -5.01
C SER A 144 -24.99 5.94 -5.55
N TYR A 145 -24.74 5.92 -6.86
CA TYR A 145 -23.75 5.04 -7.49
C TYR A 145 -22.37 5.71 -7.60
N ASN A 146 -22.16 6.84 -6.93
CA ASN A 146 -20.90 7.57 -6.84
C ASN A 146 -20.31 7.95 -8.20
N ASP A 147 -21.18 8.24 -9.20
CA ASP A 147 -20.82 8.63 -10.57
C ASP A 147 -19.92 7.61 -11.31
N ILE A 148 -19.99 6.33 -10.90
CA ILE A 148 -19.23 5.25 -11.50
C ILE A 148 -19.91 4.80 -12.79
N ASP A 149 -19.15 4.71 -13.91
CA ASP A 149 -19.63 4.04 -15.10
C ASP A 149 -19.78 2.53 -14.84
N PRO A 150 -21.01 1.96 -15.00
CA PRO A 150 -21.25 0.55 -14.69
C PRO A 150 -20.48 -0.43 -15.58
N LEU A 151 -20.23 -0.09 -16.84
CA LEU A 151 -19.50 -0.94 -17.78
C LEU A 151 -18.02 -1.01 -17.35
N THR A 152 -17.39 0.13 -17.17
CA THR A 152 -16.00 0.23 -16.71
C THR A 152 -15.81 -0.53 -15.40
N PHE A 153 -16.73 -0.35 -14.43
CA PHE A 153 -16.67 -1.06 -13.16
C PHE A 153 -16.70 -2.58 -13.33
N VAL A 154 -17.63 -3.11 -14.13
CA VAL A 154 -17.75 -4.55 -14.39
C VAL A 154 -16.49 -5.09 -15.06
N GLN A 155 -15.96 -4.38 -16.06
CA GLN A 155 -14.75 -4.77 -16.78
C GLN A 155 -13.50 -4.76 -15.88
N LEU A 156 -13.32 -3.70 -15.08
CA LEU A 156 -12.19 -3.59 -14.16
C LEU A 156 -12.27 -4.61 -13.00
N ARG A 157 -13.48 -4.89 -12.51
CA ARG A 157 -13.69 -5.95 -11.52
C ARG A 157 -13.30 -7.34 -12.06
N GLN A 158 -13.64 -7.62 -13.32
CA GLN A 158 -13.23 -8.84 -14.00
C GLN A 158 -11.71 -8.89 -14.23
N ALA A 159 -11.13 -7.76 -14.62
CA ALA A 159 -9.69 -7.61 -14.79
C ALA A 159 -8.93 -7.84 -13.47
N ARG A 160 -9.44 -7.34 -12.34
CA ARG A 160 -8.81 -7.57 -11.03
C ARG A 160 -8.77 -9.05 -10.66
N ILE A 161 -9.77 -9.85 -11.02
CA ILE A 161 -9.72 -11.31 -10.83
C ILE A 161 -8.55 -11.93 -11.60
N ILE A 162 -8.31 -11.50 -12.84
CA ILE A 162 -7.15 -11.97 -13.62
C ILE A 162 -5.83 -11.51 -12.96
N ALA A 163 -5.78 -10.27 -12.45
CA ALA A 163 -4.61 -9.78 -11.71
C ALA A 163 -4.34 -10.61 -10.45
N TYR A 164 -5.37 -11.01 -9.70
CA TYR A 164 -5.24 -11.91 -8.55
C TYR A 164 -4.71 -13.28 -8.96
N ASN A 165 -5.23 -13.87 -10.04
CA ASN A 165 -4.75 -15.16 -10.53
C ASN A 165 -3.27 -15.10 -10.95
N ILE A 166 -2.81 -13.97 -11.52
CA ILE A 166 -1.40 -13.77 -11.84
C ILE A 166 -0.59 -13.57 -10.55
N ALA A 167 -1.10 -12.80 -9.58
CA ALA A 167 -0.42 -12.53 -8.32
C ALA A 167 -0.18 -13.79 -7.47
N THR A 168 -1.06 -14.78 -7.59
CA THR A 168 -1.00 -16.05 -6.84
C THR A 168 -0.44 -17.22 -7.64
N ASP A 169 -0.01 -16.99 -8.88
CA ASP A 169 0.58 -18.02 -9.75
C ASP A 169 2.06 -18.26 -9.37
N ARG A 170 2.29 -19.25 -8.50
CA ARG A 170 3.59 -19.55 -7.91
C ARG A 170 4.57 -20.27 -8.84
N ASP A 171 4.17 -20.54 -10.09
CA ASP A 171 5.10 -21.00 -11.15
C ASP A 171 6.03 -19.86 -11.61
N TYR A 172 5.69 -18.61 -11.26
CA TYR A 172 6.48 -17.41 -11.50
C TYR A 172 7.00 -16.80 -10.19
N THR A 173 8.22 -16.26 -10.22
CA THR A 173 8.74 -15.46 -9.10
C THR A 173 7.89 -14.21 -8.87
N ILE A 174 7.93 -13.65 -7.66
CA ILE A 174 7.15 -12.44 -7.35
C ILE A 174 7.44 -11.28 -8.31
N MET A 175 8.69 -11.12 -8.75
CA MET A 175 9.05 -10.07 -9.70
C MET A 175 8.47 -10.33 -11.09
N GLU A 176 8.41 -11.57 -11.53
CA GLU A 176 7.76 -11.94 -12.80
C GLU A 176 6.25 -11.74 -12.76
N ARG A 177 5.62 -12.04 -11.63
CA ARG A 177 4.18 -11.71 -11.39
C ARG A 177 3.95 -10.20 -11.47
N CYS A 178 4.81 -9.39 -10.85
CA CYS A 178 4.76 -7.92 -10.94
C CYS A 178 4.88 -7.44 -12.40
N VAL A 179 5.83 -7.98 -13.16
CA VAL A 179 6.01 -7.65 -14.59
C VAL A 179 4.78 -8.02 -15.40
N LEU A 180 4.18 -9.19 -15.20
CA LEU A 180 2.97 -9.63 -15.90
C LEU A 180 1.77 -8.73 -15.57
N ILE A 181 1.59 -8.37 -14.29
CA ILE A 181 0.51 -7.49 -13.84
C ILE A 181 0.70 -6.07 -14.41
N LEU A 182 1.94 -5.57 -14.47
CA LEU A 182 2.24 -4.29 -15.10
C LEU A 182 1.90 -4.29 -16.60
N MET A 183 2.30 -5.33 -17.33
CA MET A 183 1.95 -5.48 -18.74
C MET A 183 0.45 -5.61 -18.94
N PHE A 184 -0.24 -6.31 -18.06
CA PHE A 184 -1.69 -6.45 -18.07
C PHE A 184 -2.37 -5.09 -17.88
N ALA A 185 -1.98 -4.35 -16.83
CA ALA A 185 -2.52 -3.03 -16.57
C ALA A 185 -2.24 -2.04 -17.70
N ARG A 186 -1.05 -2.08 -18.33
CA ARG A 186 -0.73 -1.25 -19.48
C ARG A 186 -1.67 -1.54 -20.66
N ASN A 187 -1.91 -2.82 -20.96
CA ASN A 187 -2.82 -3.19 -22.06
C ASN A 187 -4.27 -2.74 -21.78
N ILE A 188 -4.70 -2.72 -20.52
CA ILE A 188 -6.02 -2.19 -20.15
C ILE A 188 -6.04 -0.68 -20.28
N GLN A 189 -4.99 0.01 -19.77
CA GLN A 189 -4.87 1.46 -19.86
C GLN A 189 -5.00 1.98 -21.29
N ASP A 190 -4.38 1.29 -22.26
CA ASP A 190 -4.48 1.66 -23.67
C ASP A 190 -5.94 1.66 -24.21
N TYR A 191 -6.84 0.89 -23.59
CA TYR A 191 -8.27 0.91 -23.93
C TYR A 191 -9.04 1.95 -23.11
N LEU A 192 -8.72 2.14 -21.85
CA LEU A 192 -9.29 3.21 -21.03
C LEU A 192 -8.99 4.59 -21.64
N ASP A 193 -7.73 4.83 -22.07
CA ASP A 193 -7.30 6.08 -22.71
C ASP A 193 -8.03 6.36 -24.05
N ARG A 194 -8.62 5.33 -24.67
CA ARG A 194 -9.37 5.42 -25.92
C ARG A 194 -10.88 5.34 -25.71
N GLU A 195 -11.35 5.31 -24.49
CA GLU A 195 -12.77 5.14 -24.14
C GLU A 195 -13.38 3.86 -24.79
N ARG A 196 -12.61 2.76 -24.78
CA ARG A 196 -12.98 1.47 -25.39
C ARG A 196 -13.01 0.34 -24.34
N ASP A 197 -13.67 0.61 -23.23
CA ASP A 197 -13.70 -0.27 -22.03
C ASP A 197 -14.28 -1.65 -22.35
N GLU A 198 -15.20 -1.74 -23.34
CA GLU A 198 -15.77 -2.99 -23.80
C GLU A 198 -14.73 -4.01 -24.33
N LEU A 199 -13.52 -3.52 -24.70
CA LEU A 199 -12.44 -4.36 -25.20
C LEU A 199 -11.53 -4.93 -24.10
N ILE A 200 -11.67 -4.47 -22.86
CA ILE A 200 -10.91 -4.96 -21.70
C ILE A 200 -11.10 -6.47 -21.50
N VAL A 201 -12.30 -6.98 -21.76
CA VAL A 201 -12.57 -8.43 -21.70
C VAL A 201 -11.62 -9.24 -22.61
N GLY A 202 -11.25 -8.69 -23.77
CA GLY A 202 -10.30 -9.32 -24.68
C GLY A 202 -8.88 -9.37 -24.10
N VAL A 203 -8.46 -8.34 -23.34
CA VAL A 203 -7.20 -8.35 -22.60
C VAL A 203 -7.23 -9.43 -21.52
N CYS A 204 -8.30 -9.48 -20.74
CA CYS A 204 -8.50 -10.51 -19.70
C CYS A 204 -8.39 -11.92 -20.29
N GLY A 205 -9.07 -12.19 -21.42
CA GLY A 205 -9.03 -13.50 -22.08
C GLY A 205 -7.66 -13.89 -22.62
N ARG A 206 -6.81 -12.93 -23.00
CA ARG A 206 -5.41 -13.20 -23.40
C ARG A 206 -4.54 -13.54 -22.17
N PHE A 207 -4.59 -12.73 -21.11
CA PHE A 207 -3.76 -12.91 -19.93
C PHE A 207 -4.22 -14.09 -19.04
N ALA A 208 -5.45 -14.57 -19.19
CA ALA A 208 -5.89 -15.83 -18.56
C ALA A 208 -5.15 -17.06 -19.09
N LYS A 209 -4.55 -16.97 -20.31
CA LYS A 209 -3.84 -18.09 -20.92
C LYS A 209 -2.37 -18.09 -20.52
N GLU A 210 -1.90 -19.17 -19.90
CA GLU A 210 -0.51 -19.37 -19.50
C GLU A 210 0.48 -19.16 -20.67
N ALA A 211 0.24 -19.78 -21.81
CA ALA A 211 1.11 -19.64 -22.99
C ALA A 211 1.27 -18.18 -23.45
N TYR A 212 0.26 -17.32 -23.24
CA TYR A 212 0.37 -15.91 -23.55
C TYR A 212 1.25 -15.18 -22.53
N ARG A 213 1.05 -15.47 -21.23
CA ARG A 213 1.88 -14.91 -20.14
C ARG A 213 3.34 -15.29 -20.32
N GLU A 214 3.62 -16.57 -20.58
CA GLU A 214 4.97 -17.07 -20.81
C GLU A 214 5.66 -16.41 -22.01
N ASN A 215 4.94 -16.22 -23.13
CA ASN A 215 5.46 -15.49 -24.29
C ASN A 215 5.83 -14.03 -23.93
N LYS A 216 4.98 -13.34 -23.15
CA LYS A 216 5.25 -11.97 -22.67
C LYS A 216 6.47 -11.92 -21.75
N LEU A 217 6.59 -12.84 -20.80
CA LEU A 217 7.74 -12.92 -19.92
C LEU A 217 9.04 -13.24 -20.65
N ASN A 218 9.02 -14.14 -21.60
CA ASN A 218 10.20 -14.48 -22.40
C ASN A 218 10.71 -13.29 -23.21
N ARG A 219 9.80 -12.43 -23.68
CA ARG A 219 10.17 -11.15 -24.31
C ARG A 219 10.79 -10.20 -23.29
N ALA A 220 10.19 -10.06 -22.10
CA ALA A 220 10.71 -9.21 -21.03
C ALA A 220 12.10 -9.68 -20.55
N ARG A 221 12.27 -10.98 -20.32
CA ARG A 221 13.57 -11.58 -19.94
C ARG A 221 14.68 -11.28 -20.95
N ARG A 222 14.37 -11.35 -22.27
CA ARG A 222 15.32 -11.00 -23.34
C ARG A 222 15.71 -9.53 -23.34
N ILE A 223 14.73 -8.65 -23.13
CA ILE A 223 14.98 -7.19 -23.03
C ILE A 223 15.85 -6.91 -21.80
N ALA A 224 15.52 -7.50 -20.65
CA ALA A 224 16.27 -7.30 -19.41
C ALA A 224 17.72 -7.82 -19.53
N ALA A 225 17.94 -8.97 -20.18
CA ALA A 225 19.27 -9.51 -20.40
C ALA A 225 20.15 -8.60 -21.27
N GLY A 226 19.57 -7.81 -22.17
CA GLY A 226 20.28 -6.85 -23.01
C GLY A 226 20.56 -5.48 -22.34
N LYS A 227 19.92 -5.18 -21.20
CA LYS A 227 20.06 -3.89 -20.50
C LYS A 227 21.12 -3.95 -19.40
N LYS A 228 22.18 -3.14 -19.54
CA LYS A 228 23.26 -3.03 -18.55
C LYS A 228 22.90 -2.14 -17.34
N ASP A 229 21.85 -1.33 -17.41
CA ASP A 229 21.62 -0.20 -16.49
C ASP A 229 20.52 -0.40 -15.44
N THR A 230 19.94 -1.62 -15.28
CA THR A 230 18.87 -1.87 -14.29
C THR A 230 19.30 -1.48 -12.87
N TYR A 231 20.53 -1.78 -12.49
CA TYR A 231 21.13 -1.38 -11.21
C TYR A 231 21.07 0.14 -11.01
N LYS A 232 21.52 0.93 -11.99
CA LYS A 232 21.50 2.40 -11.91
C LYS A 232 20.10 2.98 -11.77
N HIS A 233 19.10 2.36 -12.41
CA HIS A 233 17.72 2.81 -12.32
C HIS A 233 17.12 2.55 -10.94
N ILE A 234 17.37 1.37 -10.37
CA ILE A 234 16.91 1.03 -9.02
C ILE A 234 17.62 1.96 -8.00
N ARG A 235 18.93 2.17 -8.13
CA ARG A 235 19.66 3.11 -7.28
C ARG A 235 19.08 4.53 -7.34
N LYS A 236 18.87 5.09 -8.53
CA LYS A 236 18.24 6.42 -8.69
C LYS A 236 16.83 6.50 -8.10
N PHE A 237 16.08 5.42 -8.18
CA PHE A 237 14.77 5.35 -7.56
C PHE A 237 14.88 5.49 -6.04
N PHE A 238 15.83 4.81 -5.39
CA PHE A 238 16.03 4.94 -3.94
C PHE A 238 16.64 6.29 -3.54
N GLU A 239 17.58 6.83 -4.33
CA GLU A 239 18.09 8.20 -4.14
C GLU A 239 16.96 9.24 -4.14
N SER A 240 15.89 9.02 -4.91
CA SER A 240 14.73 9.91 -4.90
C SER A 240 13.97 9.93 -3.58
N PHE A 241 14.07 8.89 -2.74
CA PHE A 241 13.41 8.84 -1.43
C PHE A 241 13.93 9.87 -0.42
N GLU A 242 15.13 10.44 -0.64
CA GLU A 242 15.66 11.55 0.16
C GLU A 242 14.77 12.80 0.14
N GLY A 243 13.96 12.96 -0.91
CA GLY A 243 13.00 14.08 -1.03
C GLY A 243 11.65 13.83 -0.39
N MET A 244 11.41 12.67 0.24
CA MET A 244 10.14 12.37 0.88
C MET A 244 9.93 13.20 2.15
N GLU A 245 8.68 13.62 2.38
CA GLU A 245 8.25 14.07 3.69
C GLU A 245 8.42 12.94 4.72
N VAL A 246 9.16 13.20 5.80
CA VAL A 246 9.49 12.18 6.79
C VAL A 246 8.39 12.11 7.86
N ILE A 247 7.57 11.06 7.79
CA ILE A 247 6.52 10.77 8.79
C ILE A 247 7.09 10.02 9.99
N ASN A 248 7.96 9.04 9.74
CA ASN A 248 8.66 8.30 10.78
C ASN A 248 10.17 8.60 10.71
N LYS A 249 10.76 8.98 11.85
CA LYS A 249 12.19 9.33 11.93
C LYS A 249 13.13 8.20 11.50
N ASP A 250 12.70 6.95 11.70
CA ASP A 250 13.48 5.78 11.33
C ASP A 250 13.59 5.63 9.80
N TRP A 251 12.72 6.28 9.02
CA TRP A 251 12.76 6.25 7.56
C TRP A 251 14.14 6.63 6.99
N ASN A 252 14.72 7.69 7.50
CA ASN A 252 16.04 8.16 7.02
C ASN A 252 17.13 7.14 7.30
N ILE A 253 17.06 6.43 8.43
CA ILE A 253 18.06 5.40 8.79
C ILE A 253 18.04 4.29 7.74
N TYR A 254 16.85 3.78 7.41
CA TYR A 254 16.72 2.65 6.48
C TYR A 254 16.95 3.04 5.02
N THR A 255 16.62 4.26 4.62
CA THR A 255 16.97 4.75 3.28
C THR A 255 18.47 4.96 3.13
N GLU A 256 19.16 5.45 4.19
CA GLU A 256 20.60 5.53 4.23
C GLU A 256 21.26 4.13 4.18
N GLU A 257 20.76 3.14 4.90
CA GLU A 257 21.22 1.75 4.80
C GLU A 257 21.09 1.21 3.36
N VAL A 258 19.98 1.46 2.69
CA VAL A 258 19.79 1.06 1.29
C VAL A 258 20.77 1.78 0.36
N ASN A 259 21.00 3.09 0.56
CA ASN A 259 21.97 3.85 -0.24
C ASN A 259 23.39 3.35 -0.02
N ASN A 260 23.80 3.08 1.23
CA ASN A 260 25.10 2.50 1.56
C ASN A 260 25.27 1.10 0.93
N PHE A 261 24.23 0.26 0.97
CA PHE A 261 24.23 -1.01 0.28
C PHE A 261 24.49 -0.86 -1.23
N PHE A 262 23.87 0.12 -1.88
CA PHE A 262 24.16 0.42 -3.29
C PHE A 262 25.59 0.92 -3.53
N GLU A 263 26.18 1.63 -2.59
CA GLU A 263 27.58 2.08 -2.69
C GLU A 263 28.59 0.93 -2.54
N GLU A 264 28.30 -0.01 -1.66
CA GLU A 264 29.08 -1.24 -1.49
C GLU A 264 28.98 -2.17 -2.70
N CYS A 265 27.86 -2.18 -3.40
CA CYS A 265 27.69 -2.92 -4.64
C CYS A 265 28.38 -2.21 -5.80
N THR A 266 29.65 -2.49 -6.04
CA THR A 266 30.49 -1.79 -7.03
C THR A 266 30.11 -2.08 -8.49
N SER A 267 29.28 -3.10 -8.75
CA SER A 267 28.82 -3.48 -10.10
C SER A 267 27.40 -4.05 -10.13
N ALA A 268 26.78 -4.00 -11.29
CA ALA A 268 25.49 -4.62 -11.53
C ALA A 268 25.51 -6.15 -11.38
N GLU A 269 26.66 -6.79 -11.63
CA GLU A 269 26.87 -8.21 -11.42
C GLU A 269 26.83 -8.56 -9.93
N GLN A 270 27.55 -7.80 -9.11
CA GLN A 270 27.56 -7.98 -7.66
C GLN A 270 26.16 -7.77 -7.07
N PHE A 271 25.49 -6.69 -7.48
CA PHE A 271 24.11 -6.44 -7.06
C PHE A 271 23.18 -7.62 -7.38
N ARG A 272 23.23 -8.14 -8.63
CA ARG A 272 22.43 -9.29 -9.03
C ARG A 272 22.77 -10.56 -8.24
N ALA A 273 24.04 -10.76 -7.89
CA ALA A 273 24.47 -11.90 -7.08
C ALA A 273 23.86 -11.82 -5.67
N VAL A 274 23.90 -10.64 -5.02
CA VAL A 274 23.30 -10.42 -3.69
C VAL A 274 21.78 -10.60 -3.73
N VAL A 275 21.09 -10.01 -4.72
CA VAL A 275 19.65 -10.19 -4.88
C VAL A 275 19.29 -11.67 -5.05
N LYS A 276 20.05 -12.42 -5.85
CA LYS A 276 19.84 -13.85 -6.05
C LYS A 276 20.07 -14.64 -4.75
N GLU A 277 21.10 -14.31 -3.99
CA GLU A 277 21.38 -14.95 -2.69
C GLU A 277 20.24 -14.70 -1.69
N PHE A 278 19.74 -13.46 -1.63
CA PHE A 278 18.58 -13.13 -0.82
C PHE A 278 17.31 -13.86 -1.29
N ASP A 279 17.07 -13.95 -2.59
CA ASP A 279 15.90 -14.65 -3.12
C ASP A 279 15.92 -16.14 -2.77
N GLU A 280 17.10 -16.78 -2.76
CA GLU A 280 17.21 -18.17 -2.32
C GLU A 280 17.02 -18.31 -0.79
N TYR A 281 17.55 -17.37 0.00
CA TYR A 281 17.31 -17.29 1.45
C TYR A 281 15.82 -17.12 1.78
N HIS A 282 15.12 -16.26 1.04
CA HIS A 282 13.72 -15.87 1.31
C HIS A 282 12.70 -16.77 0.60
N LYS A 283 13.13 -17.78 -0.13
CA LYS A 283 12.28 -18.59 -1.02
C LYS A 283 11.04 -19.19 -0.36
N GLU A 284 11.19 -19.73 0.84
CA GLU A 284 10.07 -20.31 1.61
C GLU A 284 9.07 -19.26 2.11
N ASP A 285 9.50 -18.00 2.19
CA ASP A 285 8.71 -16.86 2.69
C ASP A 285 8.24 -15.93 1.57
N GLU A 286 8.44 -16.26 0.28
CA GLU A 286 8.02 -15.42 -0.86
C GLU A 286 6.51 -15.11 -0.84
N THR A 287 5.72 -15.94 -0.15
CA THR A 287 4.28 -15.69 0.10
C THR A 287 4.01 -14.37 0.81
N GLU A 288 4.96 -13.80 1.56
CA GLU A 288 4.83 -12.52 2.22
C GLU A 288 4.70 -11.37 1.19
N TYR A 289 5.51 -11.40 0.12
CA TYR A 289 5.37 -10.45 -0.99
C TYR A 289 4.11 -10.72 -1.83
N GLU A 290 3.67 -11.98 -1.96
CA GLU A 290 2.39 -12.33 -2.60
C GLU A 290 1.23 -11.65 -1.85
N GLN A 291 1.21 -11.72 -0.53
CA GLN A 291 0.16 -11.10 0.28
C GLN A 291 0.19 -9.56 0.21
N LEU A 292 1.37 -8.95 0.17
CA LEU A 292 1.51 -7.51 -0.08
C LEU A 292 1.00 -7.12 -1.48
N LEU A 293 1.34 -7.91 -2.51
CA LEU A 293 0.84 -7.65 -3.87
C LEU A 293 -0.69 -7.77 -3.93
N MET A 294 -1.27 -8.80 -3.29
CA MET A 294 -2.71 -8.96 -3.16
C MET A 294 -3.36 -7.79 -2.41
N TYR A 295 -2.72 -7.30 -1.33
CA TYR A 295 -3.16 -6.12 -0.60
C TYR A 295 -3.22 -4.87 -1.51
N TYR A 296 -2.15 -4.58 -2.28
CA TYR A 296 -2.12 -3.42 -3.18
C TYR A 296 -3.17 -3.54 -4.28
N LEU A 297 -3.34 -4.71 -4.87
CA LEU A 297 -4.37 -4.96 -5.89
C LEU A 297 -5.79 -4.81 -5.29
N TYR A 298 -6.01 -5.27 -4.06
CA TYR A 298 -7.31 -5.14 -3.41
C TYR A 298 -7.62 -3.68 -3.08
N ARG A 299 -6.65 -2.96 -2.54
CA ARG A 299 -6.84 -1.59 -2.08
C ARG A 299 -7.01 -0.59 -3.22
N TYR A 300 -6.19 -0.68 -4.28
CA TYR A 300 -6.05 0.40 -5.25
C TYR A 300 -6.57 0.10 -6.66
N PHE A 301 -6.63 -1.16 -7.07
CA PHE A 301 -6.92 -1.50 -8.47
C PHE A 301 -8.24 -0.93 -8.96
N LEU A 302 -9.32 -1.05 -8.18
CA LEU A 302 -10.66 -0.58 -8.57
C LEU A 302 -10.85 0.92 -8.40
N ASP A 303 -9.98 1.64 -7.67
CA ASP A 303 -10.05 3.10 -7.60
C ASP A 303 -9.90 3.75 -8.99
N SER A 304 -9.34 3.01 -9.94
CA SER A 304 -9.26 3.42 -11.35
C SER A 304 -10.63 3.60 -12.03
N VAL A 305 -11.72 3.18 -11.41
CA VAL A 305 -13.07 3.49 -11.94
C VAL A 305 -13.42 4.98 -11.81
N TYR A 306 -12.76 5.72 -10.92
CA TYR A 306 -13.00 7.14 -10.68
C TYR A 306 -12.10 8.06 -11.53
N ASP A 307 -10.86 7.66 -11.78
CA ASP A 307 -9.85 8.48 -12.46
C ASP A 307 -9.34 7.88 -13.78
N TYR A 308 -9.84 6.70 -14.17
CA TYR A 308 -9.45 5.95 -15.36
C TYR A 308 -7.94 5.68 -15.45
N ASN A 309 -7.21 5.70 -14.33
CA ASN A 309 -5.76 5.56 -14.29
C ASN A 309 -5.30 4.26 -13.59
N LEU A 310 -5.64 3.12 -14.20
CA LEU A 310 -5.28 1.79 -13.68
C LEU A 310 -3.77 1.58 -13.63
N LEU A 311 -3.07 2.02 -14.68
CA LEU A 311 -1.62 1.81 -14.76
C LEU A 311 -0.88 2.46 -13.59
N LEU A 312 -1.29 3.65 -13.18
CA LEU A 312 -0.72 4.36 -12.03
C LEU A 312 -0.95 3.61 -10.72
N LYS A 313 -2.18 3.12 -10.49
CA LYS A 313 -2.53 2.34 -9.29
C LYS A 313 -1.68 1.07 -9.17
N VAL A 314 -1.55 0.33 -10.28
CA VAL A 314 -0.73 -0.89 -10.34
C VAL A 314 0.75 -0.58 -10.17
N LYS A 315 1.27 0.45 -10.82
CA LYS A 315 2.67 0.90 -10.64
C LYS A 315 2.99 1.21 -9.19
N GLY A 316 2.12 1.95 -8.50
CA GLY A 316 2.30 2.28 -7.07
C GLY A 316 2.45 1.02 -6.21
N GLY A 317 1.60 0.02 -6.40
CA GLY A 317 1.70 -1.25 -5.68
C GLY A 317 3.00 -2.02 -5.98
N ILE A 318 3.41 -2.08 -7.25
CA ILE A 318 4.66 -2.76 -7.65
C ILE A 318 5.89 -2.03 -7.09
N VAL A 319 5.88 -0.70 -7.10
CA VAL A 319 6.91 0.13 -6.46
C VAL A 319 7.01 -0.20 -4.97
N GLY A 320 5.88 -0.36 -4.29
CA GLY A 320 5.85 -0.80 -2.89
C GLY A 320 6.52 -2.16 -2.67
N ILE A 321 6.25 -3.14 -3.53
CA ILE A 321 6.92 -4.45 -3.47
C ILE A 321 8.44 -4.30 -3.64
N ILE A 322 8.89 -3.54 -4.64
CA ILE A 322 10.32 -3.32 -4.90
C ILE A 322 10.98 -2.60 -3.71
N ALA A 323 10.34 -1.56 -3.18
CA ALA A 323 10.87 -0.78 -2.07
C ALA A 323 11.02 -1.65 -0.80
N ILE A 324 9.97 -2.36 -0.41
CA ILE A 324 9.99 -3.25 0.76
C ILE A 324 11.02 -4.36 0.58
N LYS A 325 11.13 -4.95 -0.62
CA LYS A 325 12.14 -5.98 -0.92
C LYS A 325 13.56 -5.42 -0.78
N MET A 326 13.83 -4.21 -1.25
CA MET A 326 15.15 -3.61 -1.11
C MET A 326 15.49 -3.24 0.34
N LEU A 327 14.52 -2.73 1.11
CA LEU A 327 14.67 -2.53 2.56
C LEU A 327 15.02 -3.87 3.26
N ASN A 328 14.33 -4.95 2.90
CA ASN A 328 14.61 -6.29 3.43
C ASN A 328 16.01 -6.78 3.04
N ILE A 329 16.46 -6.55 1.80
CA ILE A 329 17.79 -6.94 1.32
C ILE A 329 18.89 -6.19 2.08
N ALA A 330 18.74 -4.86 2.24
CA ALA A 330 19.71 -4.06 2.97
C ALA A 330 19.79 -4.45 4.44
N ASP A 331 18.67 -4.60 5.12
CA ASP A 331 18.61 -5.05 6.51
C ASP A 331 19.23 -6.45 6.68
N TRP A 332 18.88 -7.38 5.80
CA TRP A 332 19.48 -8.72 5.79
C TRP A 332 21.00 -8.68 5.55
N TRP A 333 21.47 -7.83 4.65
CA TRP A 333 22.90 -7.67 4.34
C TRP A 333 23.69 -7.22 5.55
N TYR A 334 23.20 -6.22 6.29
CA TYR A 334 23.87 -5.65 7.46
C TYR A 334 23.66 -6.46 8.75
N ASN A 335 22.66 -7.34 8.81
CA ASN A 335 22.36 -8.17 9.97
C ASN A 335 22.85 -9.63 9.82
N ASN A 336 24.08 -9.82 9.34
CA ASN A 336 24.72 -11.13 9.16
C ASN A 336 23.90 -12.11 8.31
N LYS A 337 23.15 -11.60 7.34
CA LYS A 337 22.26 -12.37 6.45
C LYS A 337 21.10 -13.06 7.20
N GLU A 338 20.64 -12.43 8.26
CA GLU A 338 19.45 -12.84 9.00
C GLU A 338 18.36 -11.76 8.92
N LEU A 339 17.12 -12.19 8.71
CA LEU A 339 15.96 -11.30 8.63
C LEU A 339 14.74 -11.99 9.27
N SER A 340 14.39 -11.59 10.48
CA SER A 340 13.24 -12.15 11.19
C SER A 340 11.91 -11.71 10.59
N PHE A 341 10.84 -12.50 10.79
CA PHE A 341 9.48 -12.13 10.37
C PHE A 341 9.05 -10.78 10.97
N THR A 342 9.29 -10.56 12.27
CA THR A 342 8.98 -9.27 12.91
C THR A 342 9.67 -8.12 12.21
N ARG A 343 10.92 -8.30 11.80
CA ARG A 343 11.67 -7.26 11.11
C ARG A 343 11.10 -6.97 9.71
N LYS A 344 10.70 -7.99 8.97
CA LYS A 344 10.00 -7.83 7.68
C LYS A 344 8.70 -7.05 7.83
N VAL A 345 7.94 -7.34 8.89
CA VAL A 345 6.73 -6.56 9.23
C VAL A 345 7.06 -5.11 9.55
N ASP A 346 8.12 -4.84 10.33
CA ASP A 346 8.54 -3.49 10.67
C ASP A 346 8.92 -2.67 9.43
N LEU A 347 9.64 -3.26 8.48
CA LEU A 347 10.04 -2.60 7.24
C LEU A 347 8.84 -2.35 6.29
N ALA A 348 7.92 -3.29 6.18
CA ALA A 348 6.69 -3.10 5.42
C ALA A 348 5.79 -2.03 6.06
N HIS A 349 5.69 -2.02 7.39
CA HIS A 349 4.99 -1.01 8.16
C HIS A 349 5.59 0.39 7.95
N LEU A 350 6.92 0.50 8.05
CA LEU A 350 7.64 1.75 7.84
C LEU A 350 7.34 2.33 6.46
N TYR A 351 7.47 1.52 5.40
CA TYR A 351 7.17 1.94 4.04
C TYR A 351 5.70 2.37 3.88
N SER A 352 4.76 1.56 4.37
CA SER A 352 3.33 1.87 4.28
C SER A 352 2.98 3.18 4.99
N ARG A 353 3.53 3.44 6.18
CA ARG A 353 3.35 4.72 6.87
C ARG A 353 3.90 5.88 6.08
N GLN A 354 5.10 5.72 5.53
CA GLN A 354 5.81 6.79 4.84
C GLN A 354 5.15 7.15 3.51
N TYR A 355 4.66 6.15 2.76
CA TYR A 355 4.13 6.34 1.43
C TYR A 355 2.61 6.53 1.40
N GLU A 356 1.85 5.68 2.10
CA GLU A 356 0.39 5.64 1.99
C GLU A 356 -0.34 6.67 2.88
N HIS A 357 0.37 7.35 3.79
CA HIS A 357 -0.18 8.34 4.71
C HIS A 357 0.43 9.75 4.54
N SER A 358 1.16 9.99 3.46
CA SER A 358 1.55 11.33 3.01
C SER A 358 1.00 11.56 1.62
N TYR A 359 0.09 12.53 1.50
CA TYR A 359 -0.43 12.99 0.21
C TYR A 359 0.71 13.49 -0.69
N TYR A 360 1.66 14.23 -0.10
CA TYR A 360 2.84 14.72 -0.78
C TYR A 360 3.70 13.58 -1.35
N ASN A 361 4.01 12.59 -0.53
CA ASN A 361 4.83 11.45 -0.97
C ASN A 361 4.10 10.65 -2.06
N TYR A 362 2.80 10.44 -1.90
CA TYR A 362 1.99 9.74 -2.89
C TYR A 362 1.97 10.48 -4.25
N GLU A 363 1.81 11.80 -4.27
CA GLU A 363 1.78 12.58 -5.51
C GLU A 363 3.15 12.75 -6.15
N VAL A 364 4.17 13.12 -5.37
CA VAL A 364 5.52 13.41 -5.89
C VAL A 364 6.19 12.15 -6.43
N TYR A 365 6.00 10.99 -5.79
CA TYR A 365 6.66 9.75 -6.21
C TYR A 365 5.88 8.94 -7.23
N ASN A 366 4.61 9.20 -7.40
CA ASN A 366 3.83 8.64 -8.50
C ASN A 366 4.34 9.07 -9.89
N PRO A 367 4.66 10.37 -10.16
CA PRO A 367 5.30 10.79 -11.41
C PRO A 367 6.71 10.24 -11.61
N VAL A 368 7.52 10.13 -10.55
CA VAL A 368 8.89 9.59 -10.64
C VAL A 368 8.86 8.12 -11.05
N SER A 369 7.95 7.32 -10.50
CA SER A 369 7.71 5.97 -10.96
C SER A 369 7.28 5.93 -12.43
N TYR A 370 6.52 6.93 -12.88
CA TYR A 370 6.09 7.08 -14.27
C TYR A 370 7.28 7.38 -15.22
N THR A 371 8.18 8.30 -14.86
CA THR A 371 9.32 8.69 -15.71
C THR A 371 10.38 7.60 -15.79
N HIS A 372 10.71 6.95 -14.70
CA HIS A 372 11.73 5.89 -14.71
C HIS A 372 11.25 4.60 -15.38
N LEU A 373 9.96 4.25 -15.25
CA LEU A 373 9.39 3.11 -15.97
C LEU A 373 9.14 3.44 -17.45
N ARG A 374 8.85 4.71 -17.79
CA ARG A 374 8.71 5.16 -19.18
C ARG A 374 10.01 5.12 -19.98
N ALA A 375 11.16 5.36 -19.34
CA ALA A 375 12.47 5.16 -19.98
C ALA A 375 12.70 3.71 -20.44
N HIS A 376 11.93 2.76 -19.91
CA HIS A 376 11.88 1.36 -20.38
C HIS A 376 10.88 1.13 -21.54
N GLU A 377 9.92 2.03 -21.75
CA GLU A 377 8.87 1.92 -22.76
C GLU A 377 9.23 2.61 -24.08
N THR A 378 9.91 3.77 -24.03
CA THR A 378 10.22 4.61 -25.21
C THR A 378 11.35 4.08 -26.09
N SER A 379 11.95 2.95 -25.79
CA SER A 379 12.88 2.27 -26.69
C SER A 379 12.19 1.21 -27.56
N GLN A 380 10.93 1.42 -27.95
CA GLN A 380 10.13 0.51 -28.78
C GLN A 380 9.68 1.13 -30.13
N ASP A 381 10.31 2.23 -30.58
CA ASP A 381 10.20 2.69 -31.97
C ASP A 381 11.40 2.21 -32.80
#